data_101871eba25a3850650054309a50569c
#
_entry.id   101871eba25a3850650054309a50569c
#
_cell.length_a   1.000
_cell.length_b   1.000
_cell.length_c   1.000
_cell.angle_alpha   90.00
_cell.angle_beta   90.00
_cell.angle_gamma   90.00
#
_symmetry.space_group_name_H-M   'P 1'
#
loop_
_entity.id
_entity.type
_entity.pdbx_description
1 polymer ?
#
loop_
_entity_poly.entity_id
_entity_poly.type
_entity_poly.pdbx_seq_one_letter_code
_entity_poly.pdbx_strand_id
1 'polypeptide(L)'
;MQQTPHPWGDPVWSFPIAVAPSSVPEGWHIDVAVVGAGFTGLATACYVLQRAPSLRVAVFEARQVGAGASGRTGGLVLEDTAVGPLPGVEDCIATLQELVSTEHIACDLHVGGCWEIGRYGGQPCSPIQWDDHGTLKVVNFIPGGAFDPRKFLAGLAAAVEGAGGHIFEQTPVTGLDVASPAGVQLEVRGKVVYAERAVFATNAFCLPLLGLQDRAGGVHTIAVATEPLGDAILDDIGWTTRTPFYTLDQPYLWGRVTAAGRAVIGAGLIGRGDVEHARVDSSEGVRLFESLEHRIRGLRPALRRVRITHRWMGPLCFTHDSKPIIASIDADGRVLVATGYHGHGVALSVRVGKLLAAALTGQGELPAWSDRPWSRR
;
A
#
# COMPACT_ATOMS: atom_id res chain seq x y z
N MET A 1 -10.51 -26.10 9.29
CA MET A 1 -11.24 -24.94 9.86
C MET A 1 -11.53 -23.97 8.72
N GLN A 2 -12.79 -23.66 8.42
CA GLN A 2 -13.11 -22.57 7.50
C GLN A 2 -12.69 -21.27 8.18
N GLN A 3 -11.76 -20.55 7.56
CA GLN A 3 -11.38 -19.22 8.05
C GLN A 3 -12.60 -18.30 7.95
N THR A 4 -12.93 -17.62 9.03
CA THR A 4 -13.96 -16.57 9.01
C THR A 4 -13.51 -15.50 8.00
N PRO A 5 -14.37 -15.13 7.02
CA PRO A 5 -13.99 -14.13 6.03
C PRO A 5 -13.54 -12.83 6.71
N HIS A 6 -12.52 -12.19 6.16
CA HIS A 6 -12.06 -10.91 6.68
C HIS A 6 -13.18 -9.86 6.57
N PRO A 7 -13.41 -8.98 7.57
CA PRO A 7 -14.47 -7.95 7.51
C PRO A 7 -14.42 -7.09 6.24
N TRP A 8 -13.23 -6.87 5.72
CA TRP A 8 -13.00 -6.11 4.49
C TRP A 8 -13.04 -6.97 3.22
N GLY A 9 -13.47 -8.24 3.30
CA GLY A 9 -13.40 -9.22 2.20
C GLY A 9 -11.96 -9.64 1.90
N ASP A 10 -11.81 -10.62 1.03
CA ASP A 10 -10.51 -11.17 0.64
C ASP A 10 -10.19 -10.84 -0.81
N PRO A 11 -9.00 -10.25 -1.09
CA PRO A 11 -8.52 -10.05 -2.45
C PRO A 11 -8.34 -11.38 -3.19
N VAL A 12 -8.32 -11.34 -4.52
CA VAL A 12 -8.16 -12.54 -5.36
C VAL A 12 -6.82 -13.26 -5.15
N TRP A 13 -5.83 -12.59 -4.59
CA TRP A 13 -4.51 -13.13 -4.24
C TRP A 13 -4.34 -13.41 -2.74
N SER A 14 -5.42 -13.48 -1.98
CA SER A 14 -5.35 -13.79 -0.54
C SER A 14 -4.87 -15.22 -0.32
N PHE A 15 -3.68 -15.33 0.21
CA PHE A 15 -3.12 -16.56 0.78
C PHE A 15 -2.19 -16.15 1.94
N PRO A 16 -2.01 -16.97 2.97
CA PRO A 16 -1.09 -16.64 4.05
C PRO A 16 0.33 -16.49 3.51
N ILE A 17 1.04 -15.46 4.00
CA ILE A 17 2.48 -15.36 3.82
C ILE A 17 3.10 -16.11 5.00
N ALA A 18 3.98 -17.05 4.70
CA ALA A 18 4.69 -17.75 5.74
C ALA A 18 5.78 -16.83 6.33
N VAL A 19 5.73 -16.65 7.65
CA VAL A 19 6.80 -16.04 8.44
C VAL A 19 7.15 -16.99 9.58
N ALA A 20 8.39 -16.92 10.04
CA ALA A 20 8.86 -17.80 11.12
C ALA A 20 8.05 -17.53 12.41
N PRO A 21 7.48 -18.56 13.05
CA PRO A 21 6.81 -18.40 14.33
C PRO A 21 7.79 -17.88 15.37
N SER A 22 7.49 -16.75 15.99
CA SER A 22 8.34 -16.13 16.98
C SER A 22 7.53 -15.45 18.08
N SER A 23 8.13 -15.30 19.26
CA SER A 23 7.55 -14.59 20.39
C SER A 23 8.46 -13.45 20.81
N VAL A 24 7.90 -12.27 21.03
CA VAL A 24 8.66 -11.12 21.52
C VAL A 24 9.17 -11.39 22.92
N PRO A 25 10.50 -11.29 23.18
CA PRO A 25 11.03 -11.36 24.54
C PRO A 25 10.61 -10.14 25.38
N GLU A 26 10.40 -10.31 26.67
CA GLU A 26 10.19 -9.19 27.60
C GLU A 26 11.48 -8.40 27.80
N GLY A 27 11.38 -7.07 27.83
CA GLY A 27 12.53 -6.21 28.03
C GLY A 27 13.58 -6.29 26.92
N TRP A 28 13.17 -6.70 25.71
CA TRP A 28 14.08 -6.89 24.58
C TRP A 28 14.63 -5.56 24.08
N HIS A 29 15.96 -5.51 23.90
CA HIS A 29 16.66 -4.37 23.32
C HIS A 29 17.04 -4.67 21.88
N ILE A 30 16.64 -3.80 20.96
CA ILE A 30 16.92 -3.86 19.52
C ILE A 30 17.44 -2.52 19.01
N ASP A 31 18.04 -2.54 17.84
CA ASP A 31 18.59 -1.32 17.26
C ASP A 31 17.51 -0.57 16.47
N VAL A 32 16.68 -1.28 15.70
CA VAL A 32 15.60 -0.69 14.92
C VAL A 32 14.29 -1.46 15.09
N ALA A 33 13.25 -0.76 15.52
CA ALA A 33 11.87 -1.24 15.53
C ALA A 33 11.11 -0.71 14.32
N VAL A 34 10.51 -1.61 13.52
CA VAL A 34 9.61 -1.26 12.42
C VAL A 34 8.20 -1.65 12.81
N VAL A 35 7.28 -0.70 12.86
CA VAL A 35 5.88 -0.94 13.19
C VAL A 35 5.06 -0.94 11.92
N GLY A 36 4.53 -2.13 11.57
CA GLY A 36 3.76 -2.42 10.36
C GLY A 36 4.54 -3.20 9.31
N ALA A 37 4.03 -4.37 8.92
CA ALA A 37 4.58 -5.25 7.88
C ALA A 37 3.86 -5.07 6.53
N GLY A 38 3.62 -3.82 6.13
CA GLY A 38 3.24 -3.43 4.77
C GLY A 38 4.47 -3.18 3.90
N PHE A 39 4.26 -2.68 2.66
CA PHE A 39 5.35 -2.38 1.73
C PHE A 39 6.39 -1.43 2.34
N THR A 40 5.96 -0.31 2.95
CA THR A 40 6.88 0.67 3.54
C THR A 40 7.71 0.04 4.65
N GLY A 41 7.06 -0.66 5.60
CA GLY A 41 7.78 -1.23 6.74
C GLY A 41 8.76 -2.31 6.33
N LEU A 42 8.33 -3.27 5.51
CA LEU A 42 9.21 -4.34 5.02
C LEU A 42 10.34 -3.81 4.14
N ALA A 43 10.07 -2.86 3.23
CA ALA A 43 11.13 -2.24 2.43
C ALA A 43 12.12 -1.47 3.32
N THR A 44 11.63 -0.76 4.36
CA THR A 44 12.51 -0.10 5.34
C THR A 44 13.42 -1.12 6.03
N ALA A 45 12.86 -2.21 6.54
CA ALA A 45 13.62 -3.27 7.20
C ALA A 45 14.67 -3.89 6.26
N CYS A 46 14.29 -4.22 5.01
CA CYS A 46 15.23 -4.70 3.99
C CYS A 46 16.40 -3.73 3.79
N TYR A 47 16.11 -2.46 3.54
CA TYR A 47 17.17 -1.48 3.28
C TYR A 47 18.03 -1.18 4.51
N VAL A 48 17.49 -1.24 5.74
CA VAL A 48 18.28 -1.12 6.98
C VAL A 48 19.26 -2.28 7.07
N LEU A 49 18.80 -3.52 6.86
CA LEU A 49 19.65 -4.71 6.93
C LEU A 49 20.69 -4.76 5.80
N GLN A 50 20.37 -4.29 4.59
CA GLN A 50 21.33 -4.13 3.50
C GLN A 50 22.45 -3.12 3.86
N ARG A 51 22.09 -2.00 4.49
CA ARG A 51 23.04 -0.93 4.85
C ARG A 51 23.89 -1.24 6.08
N ALA A 52 23.29 -1.92 7.03
CA ALA A 52 23.90 -2.21 8.33
C ALA A 52 23.49 -3.62 8.82
N PRO A 53 24.09 -4.68 8.24
CA PRO A 53 23.70 -6.08 8.51
C PRO A 53 23.88 -6.52 9.95
N SER A 54 24.63 -5.77 10.76
CA SER A 54 24.85 -6.06 12.18
C SER A 54 23.72 -5.56 13.09
N LEU A 55 22.81 -4.72 12.59
CA LEU A 55 21.71 -4.18 13.39
C LEU A 55 20.65 -5.25 13.66
N ARG A 56 20.17 -5.27 14.89
CA ARG A 56 19.01 -6.08 15.28
C ARG A 56 17.74 -5.37 14.87
N VAL A 57 17.10 -5.85 13.82
CA VAL A 57 15.87 -5.26 13.25
C VAL A 57 14.68 -6.16 13.57
N ALA A 58 13.62 -5.58 14.14
CA ALA A 58 12.37 -6.26 14.40
C ALA A 58 11.19 -5.52 13.75
N VAL A 59 10.33 -6.26 13.05
CA VAL A 59 9.09 -5.78 12.44
C VAL A 59 7.92 -6.28 13.28
N PHE A 60 7.09 -5.39 13.78
CA PHE A 60 5.90 -5.69 14.57
C PHE A 60 4.64 -5.44 13.74
N GLU A 61 3.86 -6.48 13.51
CA GLU A 61 2.62 -6.43 12.72
C GLU A 61 1.43 -6.84 13.59
N ALA A 62 0.43 -5.98 13.65
CA ALA A 62 -0.73 -6.20 14.50
C ALA A 62 -1.57 -7.42 14.10
N ARG A 63 -1.57 -7.77 12.83
CA ARG A 63 -2.34 -8.89 12.25
C ARG A 63 -1.40 -9.85 11.53
N GLN A 64 -1.45 -9.87 10.22
CA GLN A 64 -0.59 -10.67 9.34
C GLN A 64 0.13 -9.76 8.36
N VAL A 65 1.28 -10.19 7.87
CA VAL A 65 2.03 -9.48 6.83
C VAL A 65 1.09 -9.07 5.69
N GLY A 66 1.06 -7.75 5.41
CA GLY A 66 0.23 -7.18 4.36
C GLY A 66 -1.28 -7.13 4.66
N ALA A 67 -1.74 -7.35 5.88
CA ALA A 67 -3.17 -7.32 6.23
C ALA A 67 -3.85 -5.98 5.93
N GLY A 68 -3.09 -4.89 5.95
CA GLY A 68 -3.55 -3.54 5.64
C GLY A 68 -3.63 -3.24 4.14
N ALA A 69 -3.33 -1.99 3.76
CA ALA A 69 -3.42 -1.48 2.37
C ALA A 69 -2.58 -2.27 1.38
N SER A 70 -1.37 -2.67 1.77
CA SER A 70 -0.38 -3.30 0.89
C SER A 70 -0.84 -4.63 0.31
N GLY A 71 -1.51 -5.48 1.07
CA GLY A 71 -2.04 -6.74 0.57
C GLY A 71 -3.40 -6.61 -0.12
N ARG A 72 -3.98 -5.40 -0.16
CA ARG A 72 -5.31 -5.12 -0.72
C ARG A 72 -5.28 -4.17 -1.91
N THR A 73 -4.12 -3.63 -2.23
CA THR A 73 -3.92 -2.75 -3.39
C THR A 73 -4.14 -3.51 -4.69
N GLY A 74 -4.52 -2.81 -5.76
CA GLY A 74 -4.54 -3.37 -7.11
C GLY A 74 -3.16 -3.73 -7.65
N GLY A 75 -2.10 -3.25 -7.02
CA GLY A 75 -0.73 -3.47 -7.48
C GLY A 75 -0.35 -2.63 -8.69
N LEU A 76 -1.03 -1.50 -8.93
CA LEU A 76 -0.61 -0.53 -9.93
C LEU A 76 0.66 0.18 -9.47
N VAL A 77 1.64 0.25 -10.34
CA VAL A 77 2.91 0.93 -10.12
C VAL A 77 2.85 2.28 -10.83
N LEU A 78 3.04 3.36 -10.08
CA LEU A 78 3.06 4.73 -10.58
C LEU A 78 4.32 5.44 -10.06
N GLU A 79 4.86 6.39 -10.83
CA GLU A 79 6.08 7.11 -10.49
C GLU A 79 5.84 8.18 -9.42
N ASP A 80 4.76 8.93 -9.56
CA ASP A 80 4.54 10.17 -8.81
C ASP A 80 3.69 9.98 -7.55
N THR A 81 3.73 11.02 -6.70
CA THR A 81 2.79 11.17 -5.59
C THR A 81 1.44 11.70 -6.10
N ALA A 82 0.43 11.77 -5.22
CA ALA A 82 -0.88 12.33 -5.55
C ALA A 82 -0.85 13.82 -5.94
N VAL A 83 0.22 14.52 -5.64
CA VAL A 83 0.44 15.93 -6.03
C VAL A 83 1.52 16.08 -7.13
N GLY A 84 1.85 14.98 -7.80
CA GLY A 84 2.94 14.92 -8.77
C GLY A 84 4.30 14.68 -8.13
N PRO A 85 5.40 14.98 -8.83
CA PRO A 85 6.75 14.76 -8.31
C PRO A 85 7.03 15.64 -7.09
N LEU A 86 7.68 15.05 -6.08
CA LEU A 86 8.16 15.75 -4.89
C LEU A 86 9.66 15.50 -4.72
N PRO A 87 10.48 16.56 -4.39
CA PRO A 87 11.90 16.39 -4.19
C PRO A 87 12.25 15.32 -3.16
N GLY A 88 13.17 14.43 -3.48
CA GLY A 88 13.63 13.34 -2.61
C GLY A 88 12.81 12.06 -2.66
N VAL A 89 11.67 12.05 -3.36
CA VAL A 89 10.85 10.85 -3.59
C VAL A 89 10.63 10.55 -5.07
N GLU A 90 11.53 11.02 -5.90
CA GLU A 90 11.65 10.67 -7.32
C GLU A 90 12.16 9.21 -7.48
N ASP A 91 12.17 8.72 -8.70
CA ASP A 91 12.67 7.38 -9.05
C ASP A 91 11.98 6.22 -8.32
N CYS A 92 10.67 6.37 -8.07
CA CYS A 92 9.89 5.36 -7.36
C CYS A 92 9.88 4.02 -8.10
N ILE A 93 9.68 4.03 -9.41
CA ILE A 93 9.65 2.82 -10.25
C ILE A 93 11.05 2.20 -10.29
N ALA A 94 12.09 2.99 -10.54
CA ALA A 94 13.47 2.51 -10.60
C ALA A 94 13.89 1.89 -9.25
N THR A 95 13.52 2.53 -8.13
CA THR A 95 13.81 2.01 -6.79
C THR A 95 13.08 0.67 -6.52
N LEU A 96 11.82 0.55 -6.97
CA LEU A 96 11.08 -0.71 -6.88
C LEU A 96 11.75 -1.82 -7.70
N GLN A 97 12.13 -1.52 -8.96
CA GLN A 97 12.80 -2.48 -9.84
C GLN A 97 14.15 -2.92 -9.28
N GLU A 98 14.94 -1.99 -8.73
CA GLU A 98 16.19 -2.28 -8.04
C GLU A 98 15.98 -3.27 -6.89
N LEU A 99 15.02 -3.00 -5.99
CA LEU A 99 14.74 -3.87 -4.85
C LEU A 99 14.26 -5.26 -5.29
N VAL A 100 13.34 -5.32 -6.25
CA VAL A 100 12.84 -6.59 -6.81
C VAL A 100 13.97 -7.42 -7.41
N SER A 101 14.90 -6.78 -8.13
CA SER A 101 16.04 -7.44 -8.73
C SER A 101 17.07 -7.90 -7.69
N THR A 102 17.41 -7.03 -6.74
CA THR A 102 18.42 -7.30 -5.70
C THR A 102 18.00 -8.44 -4.78
N GLU A 103 16.73 -8.44 -4.36
CA GLU A 103 16.18 -9.46 -3.48
C GLU A 103 15.58 -10.66 -4.23
N HIS A 104 15.74 -10.71 -5.56
CA HIS A 104 15.21 -11.77 -6.43
C HIS A 104 13.72 -12.08 -6.21
N ILE A 105 12.89 -11.04 -6.05
CA ILE A 105 11.46 -11.17 -5.73
C ILE A 105 10.65 -11.51 -7.00
N ALA A 106 10.12 -12.72 -7.07
CA ALA A 106 9.27 -13.18 -8.17
C ALA A 106 7.82 -12.69 -7.97
N CYS A 107 7.53 -11.41 -8.28
CA CYS A 107 6.23 -10.78 -8.04
C CYS A 107 5.45 -10.43 -9.32
N ASP A 108 5.77 -11.03 -10.45
CA ASP A 108 5.15 -10.73 -11.75
C ASP A 108 5.21 -9.22 -12.10
N LEU A 109 6.28 -8.54 -11.72
CA LEU A 109 6.46 -7.12 -12.01
C LEU A 109 6.59 -6.91 -13.51
N HIS A 110 5.69 -6.10 -14.05
CA HIS A 110 5.72 -5.63 -15.43
C HIS A 110 5.63 -4.09 -15.45
N VAL A 111 6.68 -3.44 -15.94
CA VAL A 111 6.77 -1.99 -16.09
C VAL A 111 6.68 -1.68 -17.59
N GLY A 112 5.46 -1.66 -18.11
CA GLY A 112 5.15 -1.44 -19.52
C GLY A 112 4.29 -0.19 -19.76
N GLY A 113 4.19 0.69 -18.77
CA GLY A 113 3.37 1.90 -18.78
C GLY A 113 2.00 1.73 -18.12
N CYS A 114 1.30 2.85 -17.99
CA CYS A 114 -0.05 2.95 -17.47
C CYS A 114 -0.85 3.95 -18.30
N TRP A 115 -2.14 3.67 -18.54
CA TRP A 115 -3.02 4.61 -19.21
C TRP A 115 -3.68 5.57 -18.21
N GLU A 116 -3.58 6.86 -18.49
CA GLU A 116 -4.50 7.84 -17.91
C GLU A 116 -5.69 8.01 -18.84
N ILE A 117 -6.88 7.86 -18.29
CA ILE A 117 -8.14 7.90 -19.03
C ILE A 117 -8.96 9.10 -18.57
N GLY A 118 -9.42 9.92 -19.51
CA GLY A 118 -10.21 11.10 -19.23
C GLY A 118 -11.25 11.38 -20.30
N ARG A 119 -12.15 12.35 -20.07
CA ARG A 119 -13.25 12.69 -21.01
C ARG A 119 -12.83 13.62 -22.13
N TYR A 120 -11.78 14.38 -21.95
CA TYR A 120 -11.36 15.44 -22.86
C TYR A 120 -9.95 15.21 -23.40
N GLY A 121 -9.73 15.49 -24.69
CA GLY A 121 -8.41 15.58 -25.29
C GLY A 121 -7.70 14.27 -25.61
N GLY A 122 -8.35 13.13 -25.49
CA GLY A 122 -7.69 11.83 -25.68
C GLY A 122 -7.47 11.41 -27.13
N GLN A 123 -6.62 10.38 -27.30
CA GLN A 123 -6.39 9.73 -28.59
C GLN A 123 -7.67 9.04 -29.11
N PRO A 124 -7.93 9.04 -30.43
CA PRO A 124 -9.13 8.46 -31.01
C PRO A 124 -9.31 6.96 -30.79
N CYS A 125 -8.25 6.25 -30.44
CA CYS A 125 -8.19 4.79 -30.29
C CYS A 125 -8.23 4.31 -28.84
N SER A 126 -8.90 5.03 -27.95
CA SER A 126 -9.08 4.53 -26.58
C SER A 126 -9.77 3.17 -26.59
N PRO A 127 -9.14 2.12 -26.05
CA PRO A 127 -9.72 0.80 -26.05
C PRO A 127 -10.90 0.69 -25.06
N ILE A 128 -10.92 1.49 -24.00
CA ILE A 128 -11.98 1.44 -23.00
C ILE A 128 -12.90 2.66 -23.18
N GLN A 129 -14.12 2.41 -23.60
CA GLN A 129 -15.20 3.41 -23.68
C GLN A 129 -16.16 3.22 -22.51
N TRP A 130 -16.47 4.31 -21.82
CA TRP A 130 -17.43 4.34 -20.73
C TRP A 130 -18.69 5.06 -21.16
N ASP A 131 -19.86 4.50 -20.89
CA ASP A 131 -21.13 5.08 -21.28
C ASP A 131 -21.83 5.87 -20.16
N ASP A 132 -21.18 6.06 -19.03
CA ASP A 132 -21.77 6.74 -17.87
C ASP A 132 -21.65 8.29 -17.93
N HIS A 133 -21.93 8.94 -19.05
CA HIS A 133 -21.91 10.38 -19.36
C HIS A 133 -20.83 10.81 -20.37
N GLY A 134 -20.46 9.96 -21.27
CA GLY A 134 -19.57 10.26 -22.39
C GLY A 134 -18.40 9.29 -22.51
N THR A 135 -17.80 9.27 -23.69
CA THR A 135 -16.68 8.39 -24.02
C THR A 135 -15.42 8.85 -23.29
N LEU A 136 -14.87 8.00 -22.43
CA LEU A 136 -13.53 8.18 -21.88
C LEU A 136 -12.49 7.75 -22.90
N LYS A 137 -11.38 8.46 -22.93
CA LYS A 137 -10.28 8.22 -23.86
C LYS A 137 -8.97 8.17 -23.11
N VAL A 138 -8.00 7.44 -23.64
CA VAL A 138 -6.62 7.52 -23.16
C VAL A 138 -6.12 8.94 -23.47
N VAL A 139 -5.83 9.71 -22.42
CA VAL A 139 -5.30 11.07 -22.54
C VAL A 139 -3.78 11.08 -22.48
N ASN A 140 -3.20 10.19 -21.66
CA ASN A 140 -1.76 10.01 -21.55
C ASN A 140 -1.39 8.53 -21.43
N PHE A 141 -0.17 8.24 -21.84
CA PHE A 141 0.53 7.01 -21.52
C PHE A 141 1.76 7.40 -20.69
N ILE A 142 1.74 7.02 -19.44
CA ILE A 142 2.73 7.44 -18.45
C ILE A 142 3.62 6.28 -18.00
N PRO A 143 4.81 6.56 -17.44
CA PRO A 143 5.59 5.55 -16.75
C PRO A 143 4.75 4.86 -15.68
N GLY A 144 4.75 3.52 -15.68
CA GLY A 144 3.94 2.76 -14.75
C GLY A 144 3.94 1.27 -15.07
N GLY A 145 3.11 0.53 -14.36
CA GLY A 145 3.01 -0.91 -14.54
C GLY A 145 2.14 -1.58 -13.49
N ALA A 146 2.37 -2.86 -13.27
CA ALA A 146 1.69 -3.63 -12.25
C ALA A 146 2.52 -4.82 -11.77
N PHE A 147 2.21 -5.31 -10.56
CA PHE A 147 2.78 -6.53 -10.00
C PHE A 147 1.75 -7.26 -9.12
N ASP A 148 2.08 -8.47 -8.67
CA ASP A 148 1.29 -9.20 -7.68
C ASP A 148 1.65 -8.75 -6.25
N PRO A 149 0.73 -8.07 -5.53
CA PRO A 149 1.03 -7.50 -4.21
C PRO A 149 1.41 -8.54 -3.16
N ARG A 150 0.81 -9.73 -3.21
CA ARG A 150 1.08 -10.78 -2.22
C ARG A 150 2.42 -11.45 -2.48
N LYS A 151 2.77 -11.69 -3.75
CA LYS A 151 4.10 -12.21 -4.09
C LYS A 151 5.19 -11.23 -3.70
N PHE A 152 4.97 -9.93 -3.90
CA PHE A 152 5.91 -8.90 -3.49
C PHE A 152 6.08 -8.85 -1.97
N LEU A 153 4.98 -8.88 -1.20
CA LEU A 153 5.04 -8.96 0.26
C LEU A 153 5.77 -10.20 0.76
N ALA A 154 5.49 -11.36 0.16
CA ALA A 154 6.15 -12.61 0.52
C ALA A 154 7.66 -12.54 0.26
N GLY A 155 8.07 -11.97 -0.87
CA GLY A 155 9.48 -11.75 -1.18
C GLY A 155 10.17 -10.80 -0.22
N LEU A 156 9.52 -9.67 0.13
CA LEU A 156 10.05 -8.72 1.10
C LEU A 156 10.20 -9.36 2.50
N ALA A 157 9.18 -10.12 2.94
CA ALA A 157 9.26 -10.81 4.23
C ALA A 157 10.41 -11.83 4.26
N ALA A 158 10.55 -12.62 3.20
CA ALA A 158 11.65 -13.57 3.07
C ALA A 158 13.03 -12.88 3.04
N ALA A 159 13.14 -11.73 2.36
CA ALA A 159 14.38 -10.94 2.34
C ALA A 159 14.74 -10.41 3.73
N VAL A 160 13.77 -9.90 4.49
CA VAL A 160 13.98 -9.44 5.88
C VAL A 160 14.46 -10.60 6.76
N GLU A 161 13.78 -11.75 6.74
CA GLU A 161 14.15 -12.91 7.55
C GLU A 161 15.49 -13.51 7.10
N GLY A 162 15.73 -13.60 5.79
CA GLY A 162 16.99 -14.08 5.21
C GLY A 162 18.22 -13.22 5.58
N ALA A 163 17.99 -11.92 5.80
CA ALA A 163 19.02 -10.98 6.28
C ALA A 163 19.16 -10.95 7.82
N GLY A 164 18.46 -11.82 8.55
CA GLY A 164 18.52 -11.90 10.02
C GLY A 164 17.56 -10.97 10.76
N GLY A 165 16.64 -10.29 10.07
CA GLY A 165 15.57 -9.54 10.70
C GLY A 165 14.47 -10.46 11.25
N HIS A 166 13.71 -9.97 12.19
CA HIS A 166 12.60 -10.71 12.81
C HIS A 166 11.26 -10.07 12.46
N ILE A 167 10.27 -10.88 12.09
CA ILE A 167 8.90 -10.44 11.83
C ILE A 167 7.96 -11.08 12.86
N PHE A 168 7.23 -10.24 13.60
CA PHE A 168 6.28 -10.69 14.62
C PHE A 168 4.86 -10.36 14.18
N GLU A 169 4.11 -11.36 13.75
CA GLU A 169 2.69 -11.24 13.45
C GLU A 169 1.83 -11.30 14.73
N GLN A 170 0.58 -10.86 14.65
CA GLN A 170 -0.36 -10.83 15.79
C GLN A 170 0.22 -10.05 17.00
N THR A 171 1.00 -9.00 16.70
CA THR A 171 1.84 -8.31 17.69
C THR A 171 1.63 -6.80 17.57
N PRO A 172 0.47 -6.28 18.02
CA PRO A 172 0.17 -4.86 17.96
C PRO A 172 1.09 -4.06 18.88
N VAL A 173 1.54 -2.90 18.39
CA VAL A 173 2.18 -1.86 19.18
C VAL A 173 1.08 -0.92 19.68
N THR A 174 0.90 -0.83 21.00
CA THR A 174 -0.19 -0.09 21.65
C THR A 174 0.29 1.14 22.43
N GLY A 175 1.59 1.24 22.69
CA GLY A 175 2.20 2.35 23.42
C GLY A 175 3.54 2.76 22.84
N LEU A 176 3.86 4.05 23.01
CA LEU A 176 5.13 4.67 22.62
C LEU A 176 5.54 5.66 23.69
N ASP A 177 6.76 5.49 24.25
CA ASP A 177 7.41 6.48 25.10
C ASP A 177 8.78 6.83 24.53
N VAL A 178 8.93 8.07 24.12
CA VAL A 178 10.19 8.66 23.56
C VAL A 178 11.04 9.30 24.64
N ALA A 179 10.50 9.53 25.83
CA ALA A 179 11.21 10.16 26.95
C ALA A 179 12.01 9.17 27.80
N SER A 180 11.86 7.88 27.54
CA SER A 180 12.58 6.83 28.28
C SER A 180 14.09 7.00 28.14
N PRO A 181 14.87 6.98 29.25
CA PRO A 181 16.32 7.00 29.20
C PRO A 181 16.95 5.76 28.60
N ALA A 182 16.18 4.66 28.48
CA ALA A 182 16.61 3.41 27.88
C ALA A 182 16.46 3.35 26.35
N GLY A 183 16.06 4.47 25.71
CA GLY A 183 15.78 4.54 24.28
C GLY A 183 14.28 4.71 23.99
N VAL A 184 13.86 4.43 22.77
CA VAL A 184 12.44 4.40 22.40
C VAL A 184 11.78 3.18 23.01
N GLN A 185 10.83 3.38 23.93
CA GLN A 185 10.08 2.31 24.56
C GLN A 185 8.78 2.07 23.80
N LEU A 186 8.55 0.82 23.40
CA LEU A 186 7.33 0.36 22.74
C LEU A 186 6.59 -0.64 23.63
N GLU A 187 5.29 -0.44 23.78
CA GLU A 187 4.41 -1.46 24.34
C GLU A 187 3.92 -2.36 23.19
N VAL A 188 4.32 -3.62 23.25
CA VAL A 188 4.13 -4.59 22.17
C VAL A 188 3.40 -5.80 22.73
N ARG A 189 2.10 -5.94 22.43
CA ARG A 189 1.27 -7.03 22.95
C ARG A 189 1.36 -7.22 24.48
N GLY A 190 1.38 -6.11 25.22
CA GLY A 190 1.47 -6.10 26.68
C GLY A 190 2.88 -6.36 27.23
N LYS A 191 3.90 -6.39 26.39
CA LYS A 191 5.32 -6.47 26.75
C LYS A 191 6.03 -5.17 26.42
N VAL A 192 7.14 -4.91 27.06
CA VAL A 192 7.98 -3.74 26.77
C VAL A 192 9.18 -4.16 25.90
N VAL A 193 9.39 -3.41 24.82
CA VAL A 193 10.55 -3.51 23.93
C VAL A 193 11.24 -2.16 23.90
N TYR A 194 12.56 -2.14 23.94
CA TYR A 194 13.40 -0.96 23.82
C TYR A 194 14.10 -0.97 22.46
N ALA A 195 14.05 0.16 21.76
CA ALA A 195 14.75 0.34 20.49
C ALA A 195 15.61 1.60 20.51
N GLU A 196 16.74 1.58 19.83
CA GLU A 196 17.50 2.81 19.59
C GLU A 196 16.71 3.77 18.71
N ARG A 197 16.04 3.21 17.69
CA ARG A 197 15.23 3.95 16.72
C ARG A 197 13.97 3.16 16.36
N ALA A 198 12.90 3.86 16.00
CA ALA A 198 11.65 3.26 15.56
C ALA A 198 11.10 3.94 14.31
N VAL A 199 10.35 3.19 13.50
CA VAL A 199 9.59 3.75 12.39
C VAL A 199 8.16 3.21 12.40
N PHE A 200 7.18 4.09 12.25
CA PHE A 200 5.77 3.75 12.13
C PHE A 200 5.34 3.81 10.66
N ALA A 201 5.02 2.66 10.10
CA ALA A 201 4.61 2.46 8.71
C ALA A 201 3.24 1.76 8.62
N THR A 202 2.31 2.11 9.51
CA THR A 202 1.00 1.46 9.67
C THR A 202 -0.13 2.21 9.00
N ASN A 203 0.15 3.05 8.00
CA ASN A 203 -0.85 3.82 7.26
C ASN A 203 -1.73 4.65 8.23
N ALA A 204 -3.07 4.61 8.09
CA ALA A 204 -3.98 5.36 8.96
C ALA A 204 -4.03 4.86 10.43
N PHE A 205 -3.54 3.65 10.69
CA PHE A 205 -3.64 3.05 12.04
C PHE A 205 -2.69 3.68 13.07
N CYS A 206 -1.61 4.35 12.66
CA CYS A 206 -0.74 5.06 13.59
C CYS A 206 -1.25 6.43 14.02
N LEU A 207 -2.26 6.98 13.34
CA LEU A 207 -2.70 8.36 13.57
C LEU A 207 -3.08 8.63 15.03
N PRO A 208 -3.88 7.79 15.71
CA PRO A 208 -4.21 8.01 17.11
C PRO A 208 -3.01 7.94 18.04
N LEU A 209 -2.16 6.93 17.87
CA LEU A 209 -0.99 6.71 18.73
C LEU A 209 0.03 7.85 18.61
N LEU A 210 0.15 8.43 17.40
CA LEU A 210 1.11 9.48 17.11
C LEU A 210 0.52 10.90 17.17
N GLY A 211 -0.76 11.05 17.49
CA GLY A 211 -1.42 12.36 17.55
C GLY A 211 -1.54 13.06 16.20
N LEU A 212 -1.83 12.29 15.13
CA LEU A 212 -1.86 12.78 13.75
C LEU A 212 -3.27 12.99 13.17
N GLN A 213 -4.30 12.78 13.97
CA GLN A 213 -5.70 12.79 13.50
C GLN A 213 -6.10 14.15 12.89
N ASP A 214 -5.50 15.24 13.37
CA ASP A 214 -5.76 16.60 12.85
C ASP A 214 -5.03 16.86 11.50
N ARG A 215 -4.21 15.93 11.02
CA ARG A 215 -3.41 16.11 9.80
C ARG A 215 -3.79 15.14 8.69
N ALA A 216 -4.31 13.99 9.07
CA ALA A 216 -4.66 12.93 8.15
C ALA A 216 -5.84 12.13 8.66
N GLY A 217 -6.52 11.48 7.74
CA GLY A 217 -7.66 10.62 8.04
C GLY A 217 -7.65 9.35 7.21
N GLY A 218 -8.21 8.30 7.80
CA GLY A 218 -8.42 7.04 7.12
C GLY A 218 -9.68 7.06 6.27
N VAL A 219 -9.62 6.43 5.11
CA VAL A 219 -10.76 6.16 4.23
C VAL A 219 -10.63 4.75 3.66
N HIS A 220 -11.67 4.24 3.00
CA HIS A 220 -11.60 2.99 2.27
C HIS A 220 -11.73 3.21 0.77
N THR A 221 -11.10 2.35 0.00
CA THR A 221 -11.40 2.11 -1.40
C THR A 221 -11.96 0.70 -1.56
N ILE A 222 -12.74 0.47 -2.62
CA ILE A 222 -13.25 -0.86 -2.94
C ILE A 222 -12.64 -1.39 -4.22
N ALA A 223 -12.58 -2.70 -4.33
CA ALA A 223 -12.16 -3.39 -5.53
C ALA A 223 -12.93 -4.70 -5.71
N VAL A 224 -13.05 -5.11 -6.95
CA VAL A 224 -13.59 -6.40 -7.36
C VAL A 224 -12.64 -7.11 -8.29
N ALA A 225 -12.73 -8.44 -8.33
CA ALA A 225 -12.06 -9.23 -9.36
C ALA A 225 -13.07 -10.11 -10.10
N THR A 226 -12.86 -10.19 -11.42
CA THR A 226 -13.67 -11.05 -12.28
C THR A 226 -13.19 -12.52 -12.23
N GLU A 227 -13.96 -13.43 -12.79
CA GLU A 227 -13.41 -14.68 -13.31
C GLU A 227 -12.32 -14.39 -14.36
N PRO A 228 -11.48 -15.37 -14.73
CA PRO A 228 -10.53 -15.18 -15.82
C PRO A 228 -11.25 -14.77 -17.12
N LEU A 229 -10.81 -13.67 -17.73
CA LEU A 229 -11.31 -13.20 -19.02
C LEU A 229 -10.52 -13.89 -20.12
N GLY A 230 -11.25 -14.50 -21.07
CA GLY A 230 -10.62 -15.02 -22.27
C GLY A 230 -10.18 -13.89 -23.21
N ASP A 231 -9.25 -14.19 -24.12
CA ASP A 231 -8.69 -13.19 -25.05
C ASP A 231 -9.78 -12.51 -25.90
N ALA A 232 -10.83 -13.24 -26.28
CA ALA A 232 -11.95 -12.68 -27.01
C ALA A 232 -12.70 -11.58 -26.25
N ILE A 233 -12.82 -11.67 -24.93
CA ILE A 233 -13.41 -10.63 -24.08
C ILE A 233 -12.44 -9.46 -23.97
N LEU A 234 -11.15 -9.74 -23.74
CA LEU A 234 -10.14 -8.71 -23.66
C LEU A 234 -10.01 -7.90 -24.95
N ASP A 235 -10.15 -8.57 -26.09
CA ASP A 235 -10.16 -7.94 -27.40
C ASP A 235 -11.41 -7.06 -27.61
N ASP A 236 -12.61 -7.59 -27.32
CA ASP A 236 -13.87 -6.84 -27.41
C ASP A 236 -13.88 -5.56 -26.55
N ILE A 237 -13.33 -5.61 -25.35
CA ILE A 237 -13.22 -4.44 -24.48
C ILE A 237 -11.99 -3.58 -24.77
N GLY A 238 -11.14 -3.95 -25.74
CA GLY A 238 -9.93 -3.22 -26.14
C GLY A 238 -8.82 -3.27 -25.10
N TRP A 239 -8.73 -4.34 -24.32
CA TRP A 239 -7.72 -4.47 -23.23
C TRP A 239 -6.71 -5.61 -23.49
N THR A 240 -6.44 -5.89 -24.74
CA THR A 240 -5.55 -6.97 -25.19
C THR A 240 -4.11 -6.79 -24.67
N THR A 241 -3.66 -5.54 -24.60
CA THR A 241 -2.33 -5.21 -24.06
C THR A 241 -2.19 -5.44 -22.57
N ARG A 242 -3.32 -5.61 -21.85
CA ARG A 242 -3.38 -5.74 -20.37
C ARG A 242 -2.73 -4.55 -19.65
N THR A 243 -2.52 -3.42 -20.33
CA THR A 243 -1.96 -2.21 -19.73
C THR A 243 -2.85 -1.76 -18.57
N PRO A 244 -2.31 -1.54 -17.37
CA PRO A 244 -3.08 -1.00 -16.27
C PRO A 244 -3.55 0.43 -16.59
N PHE A 245 -4.63 0.84 -15.94
CA PHE A 245 -5.18 2.17 -16.13
C PHE A 245 -5.74 2.78 -14.86
N TYR A 246 -5.87 4.09 -14.85
CA TYR A 246 -6.75 4.82 -13.93
C TYR A 246 -7.42 5.98 -14.64
N THR A 247 -8.58 6.43 -14.13
CA THR A 247 -9.31 7.57 -14.68
C THR A 247 -8.96 8.85 -13.94
N LEU A 248 -8.88 9.95 -14.67
CA LEU A 248 -8.72 11.30 -14.11
C LEU A 248 -10.05 11.87 -13.61
N ASP A 249 -11.16 11.37 -14.16
CA ASP A 249 -12.51 11.80 -13.81
C ASP A 249 -13.03 11.09 -12.55
N GLN A 250 -13.78 11.84 -11.74
CA GLN A 250 -14.44 11.28 -10.57
C GLN A 250 -15.84 10.73 -10.93
N PRO A 251 -16.29 9.69 -10.24
CA PRO A 251 -15.55 8.85 -9.28
C PRO A 251 -14.44 8.04 -10.01
N TYR A 252 -13.25 8.05 -9.42
CA TYR A 252 -12.11 7.34 -10.01
C TYR A 252 -12.39 5.86 -10.21
N LEU A 253 -11.89 5.34 -11.34
CA LEU A 253 -11.72 3.91 -11.56
C LEU A 253 -10.25 3.64 -11.85
N TRP A 254 -9.81 2.51 -11.42
CA TRP A 254 -8.50 1.97 -11.80
C TRP A 254 -8.67 0.48 -12.09
N GLY A 255 -7.80 -0.05 -12.91
CA GLY A 255 -7.88 -1.46 -13.24
C GLY A 255 -6.61 -2.03 -13.83
N ARG A 256 -6.47 -3.34 -13.71
CA ARG A 256 -5.46 -4.13 -14.37
C ARG A 256 -5.94 -5.55 -14.64
N VAL A 257 -5.25 -6.25 -15.51
CA VAL A 257 -5.42 -7.70 -15.72
C VAL A 257 -4.29 -8.43 -14.99
N THR A 258 -4.64 -9.41 -14.16
CA THR A 258 -3.66 -10.27 -13.47
C THR A 258 -3.01 -11.26 -14.43
N ALA A 259 -1.90 -11.89 -14.03
CA ALA A 259 -1.28 -12.97 -14.80
C ALA A 259 -2.27 -14.13 -15.07
N ALA A 260 -3.20 -14.39 -14.16
CA ALA A 260 -4.27 -15.38 -14.32
C ALA A 260 -5.43 -14.91 -15.23
N GLY A 261 -5.31 -13.78 -15.92
CA GLY A 261 -6.32 -13.25 -16.84
C GLY A 261 -7.54 -12.62 -16.17
N ARG A 262 -7.53 -12.38 -14.86
CA ARG A 262 -8.65 -11.74 -14.16
C ARG A 262 -8.52 -10.22 -14.24
N ALA A 263 -9.61 -9.53 -14.57
CA ALA A 263 -9.67 -8.09 -14.39
C ALA A 263 -9.88 -7.78 -12.91
N VAL A 264 -9.01 -6.95 -12.36
CA VAL A 264 -9.16 -6.31 -11.06
C VAL A 264 -9.50 -4.87 -11.31
N ILE A 265 -10.65 -4.43 -10.82
CA ILE A 265 -11.15 -3.06 -11.02
C ILE A 265 -11.55 -2.51 -9.65
N GLY A 266 -11.05 -1.31 -9.35
CA GLY A 266 -11.37 -0.61 -8.12
C GLY A 266 -11.95 0.76 -8.39
N ALA A 267 -12.74 1.23 -7.44
CA ALA A 267 -13.27 2.57 -7.43
C ALA A 267 -12.49 3.44 -6.44
N GLY A 268 -12.66 4.75 -6.60
CA GLY A 268 -12.16 5.75 -5.69
C GLY A 268 -12.75 5.65 -4.29
N LEU A 269 -12.71 6.75 -3.59
CA LEU A 269 -12.89 6.82 -2.15
C LEU A 269 -14.32 6.58 -1.69
N ILE A 270 -14.42 5.86 -0.58
CA ILE A 270 -15.65 5.62 0.13
C ILE A 270 -15.49 6.09 1.56
N GLY A 271 -16.46 6.85 1.99
CA GLY A 271 -16.70 7.23 3.38
C GLY A 271 -15.46 7.65 4.17
N ARG A 272 -15.51 8.84 4.77
CA ARG A 272 -14.61 9.18 5.86
C ARG A 272 -15.15 8.47 7.09
N GLY A 273 -14.44 7.49 7.59
CA GLY A 273 -14.87 6.74 8.74
C GLY A 273 -13.72 6.04 9.43
N ASP A 274 -14.04 5.40 10.51
CA ASP A 274 -13.13 4.51 11.20
C ASP A 274 -12.75 3.34 10.27
N VAL A 275 -11.48 3.30 9.87
CA VAL A 275 -10.95 2.27 8.97
C VAL A 275 -11.06 0.86 9.55
N GLU A 276 -11.25 0.71 10.85
CA GLU A 276 -11.33 -0.61 11.49
C GLU A 276 -12.74 -1.22 11.40
N HIS A 277 -13.79 -0.40 11.39
CA HIS A 277 -15.17 -0.87 11.45
C HIS A 277 -15.87 -1.02 10.09
N ALA A 278 -15.21 -0.67 8.99
CA ALA A 278 -15.76 -0.90 7.66
C ALA A 278 -15.94 -2.39 7.37
N ARG A 279 -17.04 -2.75 6.71
CA ARG A 279 -17.40 -4.15 6.40
C ARG A 279 -17.98 -4.26 5.00
N VAL A 280 -17.55 -5.28 4.27
CA VAL A 280 -18.09 -5.58 2.92
C VAL A 280 -19.56 -5.96 2.95
N ASP A 281 -20.02 -6.57 4.03
CA ASP A 281 -21.40 -7.04 4.25
C ASP A 281 -22.31 -6.01 4.93
N SER A 282 -21.80 -4.80 5.23
CA SER A 282 -22.64 -3.70 5.69
C SER A 282 -23.59 -3.21 4.58
N SER A 283 -24.70 -2.60 4.94
CA SER A 283 -25.65 -2.04 3.96
C SER A 283 -24.99 -0.99 3.03
N GLU A 284 -24.03 -0.24 3.54
CA GLU A 284 -23.23 0.69 2.74
C GLU A 284 -22.30 -0.07 1.80
N GLY A 285 -21.54 -1.04 2.32
CA GLY A 285 -20.63 -1.86 1.53
C GLY A 285 -21.34 -2.53 0.36
N VAL A 286 -22.48 -3.19 0.62
CA VAL A 286 -23.27 -3.85 -0.43
C VAL A 286 -23.66 -2.87 -1.53
N ARG A 287 -24.24 -1.69 -1.18
CA ARG A 287 -24.63 -0.68 -2.18
C ARG A 287 -23.44 -0.21 -3.03
N LEU A 288 -22.28 -0.05 -2.41
CA LEU A 288 -21.09 0.43 -3.10
C LEU A 288 -20.56 -0.60 -4.10
N PHE A 289 -20.52 -1.88 -3.70
CA PHE A 289 -20.14 -2.96 -4.62
C PHE A 289 -21.14 -3.12 -5.77
N GLU A 290 -22.44 -3.05 -5.49
CA GLU A 290 -23.47 -3.08 -6.52
C GLU A 290 -23.30 -1.93 -7.53
N SER A 291 -23.02 -0.71 -7.03
CA SER A 291 -22.75 0.45 -7.88
C SER A 291 -21.50 0.25 -8.76
N LEU A 292 -20.40 -0.25 -8.18
CA LEU A 292 -19.18 -0.55 -8.94
C LEU A 292 -19.42 -1.63 -10.00
N GLU A 293 -20.10 -2.72 -9.63
CA GLU A 293 -20.41 -3.80 -10.57
C GLU A 293 -21.35 -3.34 -11.69
N HIS A 294 -22.37 -2.54 -11.37
CA HIS A 294 -23.24 -1.94 -12.37
C HIS A 294 -22.43 -1.11 -13.36
N ARG A 295 -21.54 -0.28 -12.86
CA ARG A 295 -20.65 0.54 -13.69
C ARG A 295 -19.76 -0.32 -14.60
N ILE A 296 -19.11 -1.35 -14.05
CA ILE A 296 -18.27 -2.30 -14.82
C ILE A 296 -19.09 -2.95 -15.96
N ARG A 297 -20.31 -3.43 -15.65
CA ARG A 297 -21.19 -4.06 -16.66
C ARG A 297 -21.68 -3.08 -17.73
N GLY A 298 -21.72 -1.79 -17.41
CA GLY A 298 -22.06 -0.73 -18.33
C GLY A 298 -20.93 -0.36 -19.29
N LEU A 299 -19.67 -0.72 -19.01
CA LEU A 299 -18.53 -0.36 -19.81
C LEU A 299 -18.58 -0.95 -21.24
N ARG A 300 -18.92 -2.23 -21.34
CA ARG A 300 -19.03 -2.95 -22.62
C ARG A 300 -20.05 -4.09 -22.50
N PRO A 301 -20.76 -4.39 -23.61
CA PRO A 301 -21.70 -5.51 -23.63
C PRO A 301 -21.09 -6.85 -23.20
N ALA A 302 -19.83 -7.13 -23.55
CA ALA A 302 -19.13 -8.34 -23.18
C ALA A 302 -19.00 -8.49 -21.66
N LEU A 303 -18.84 -7.42 -20.91
CA LEU A 303 -18.72 -7.44 -19.44
C LEU A 303 -20.03 -7.75 -18.72
N ARG A 304 -21.18 -7.65 -19.37
CA ARG A 304 -22.49 -7.89 -18.73
C ARG A 304 -22.64 -9.32 -18.20
N ARG A 305 -21.99 -10.29 -18.83
CA ARG A 305 -22.06 -11.72 -18.49
C ARG A 305 -20.87 -12.19 -17.63
N VAL A 306 -19.88 -11.32 -17.44
CA VAL A 306 -18.70 -11.66 -16.65
C VAL A 306 -19.06 -11.72 -15.17
N ARG A 307 -18.65 -12.83 -14.53
CA ARG A 307 -18.91 -13.05 -13.12
C ARG A 307 -17.87 -12.36 -12.26
N ILE A 308 -18.33 -11.57 -11.29
CA ILE A 308 -17.49 -11.05 -10.22
C ILE A 308 -17.31 -12.15 -9.17
N THR A 309 -16.07 -12.46 -8.85
CA THR A 309 -15.72 -13.57 -7.96
C THR A 309 -15.22 -13.13 -6.60
N HIS A 310 -14.66 -11.92 -6.48
CA HIS A 310 -14.12 -11.37 -5.25
C HIS A 310 -14.55 -9.91 -5.09
N ARG A 311 -14.77 -9.52 -3.84
CA ARG A 311 -15.07 -8.17 -3.40
C ARG A 311 -14.25 -7.88 -2.16
N TRP A 312 -13.55 -6.75 -2.12
CA TRP A 312 -12.79 -6.35 -0.93
C TRP A 312 -12.67 -4.85 -0.81
N MET A 313 -12.39 -4.42 0.42
CA MET A 313 -12.05 -3.04 0.76
C MET A 313 -10.58 -2.96 1.13
N GLY A 314 -9.97 -1.80 0.95
CA GLY A 314 -8.62 -1.48 1.39
C GLY A 314 -8.55 -0.13 2.10
N PRO A 315 -7.89 -0.05 3.26
CA PRO A 315 -7.73 1.21 3.97
C PRO A 315 -6.71 2.10 3.25
N LEU A 316 -7.03 3.38 3.11
CA LEU A 316 -6.13 4.43 2.62
C LEU A 316 -5.98 5.49 3.70
N CYS A 317 -4.91 6.28 3.60
CA CYS A 317 -4.69 7.46 4.44
C CYS A 317 -4.56 8.70 3.55
N PHE A 318 -5.31 9.72 3.89
CA PHE A 318 -5.35 11.00 3.20
C PHE A 318 -4.91 12.11 4.14
N THR A 319 -3.97 12.92 3.72
CA THR A 319 -3.55 14.14 4.41
C THR A 319 -4.36 15.33 3.89
N HIS A 320 -4.43 16.39 4.66
CA HIS A 320 -5.21 17.57 4.27
C HIS A 320 -4.61 18.34 3.10
N ASP A 321 -3.28 18.25 2.91
CA ASP A 321 -2.55 18.94 1.84
C ASP A 321 -2.14 18.01 0.69
N SER A 322 -2.65 16.79 0.69
CA SER A 322 -2.38 15.74 -0.31
C SER A 322 -0.92 15.30 -0.42
N LYS A 323 -0.02 15.80 0.43
CA LYS A 323 1.38 15.34 0.49
C LYS A 323 1.54 14.23 1.51
N PRO A 324 2.37 13.22 1.26
CA PRO A 324 2.65 12.20 2.27
C PRO A 324 3.28 12.80 3.52
N ILE A 325 3.05 12.17 4.67
CA ILE A 325 3.77 12.48 5.90
C ILE A 325 4.95 11.53 5.97
N ILE A 326 6.18 12.08 5.91
CA ILE A 326 7.44 11.37 6.09
C ILE A 326 8.25 12.24 7.04
N ALA A 327 8.22 11.96 8.34
CA ALA A 327 8.72 12.92 9.33
C ALA A 327 9.30 12.22 10.56
N SER A 328 10.14 12.95 11.30
CA SER A 328 10.43 12.63 12.70
C SER A 328 9.31 13.13 13.60
N ILE A 329 8.93 12.37 14.61
CA ILE A 329 7.92 12.76 15.60
C ILE A 329 8.55 13.16 16.94
N ASP A 330 9.84 12.99 17.11
CA ASP A 330 10.60 13.44 18.27
C ASP A 330 11.74 14.37 17.85
N ALA A 331 12.23 15.16 18.80
CA ALA A 331 13.26 16.17 18.54
C ALA A 331 14.63 15.55 18.17
N ASP A 332 14.89 14.33 18.63
CA ASP A 332 16.16 13.64 18.44
C ASP A 332 16.22 12.82 17.15
N GLY A 333 15.12 12.75 16.39
CA GLY A 333 15.04 11.98 15.14
C GLY A 333 15.07 10.47 15.34
N ARG A 334 14.73 9.99 16.54
CA ARG A 334 14.74 8.55 16.85
C ARG A 334 13.48 7.84 16.38
N VAL A 335 12.37 8.56 16.27
CA VAL A 335 11.08 7.98 15.87
C VAL A 335 10.58 8.62 14.59
N LEU A 336 10.52 7.82 13.54
CA LEU A 336 10.05 8.24 12.22
C LEU A 336 8.64 7.74 11.93
N VAL A 337 7.93 8.44 11.07
CA VAL A 337 6.61 8.02 10.55
C VAL A 337 6.53 8.18 9.04
N ALA A 338 5.86 7.25 8.38
CA ALA A 338 5.51 7.36 6.97
C ALA A 338 4.06 6.91 6.74
N THR A 339 3.23 7.83 6.23
CA THR A 339 1.80 7.62 5.98
C THR A 339 1.24 8.63 4.97
N GLY A 340 -0.05 8.49 4.62
CA GLY A 340 -0.76 9.51 3.84
C GLY A 340 -0.41 9.51 2.35
N TYR A 341 -0.27 8.36 1.72
CA TYR A 341 0.11 8.25 0.30
C TYR A 341 -1.02 8.48 -0.71
N HIS A 342 -2.24 8.77 -0.27
CA HIS A 342 -3.38 9.13 -1.14
C HIS A 342 -3.66 8.14 -2.28
N GLY A 343 -3.45 6.83 -2.06
CA GLY A 343 -3.64 5.79 -3.09
C GLY A 343 -2.44 5.58 -4.02
N HIS A 344 -1.41 6.41 -3.95
CA HIS A 344 -0.17 6.32 -4.77
C HIS A 344 0.95 5.53 -4.08
N GLY A 345 0.64 4.77 -3.02
CA GLY A 345 1.63 4.16 -2.12
C GLY A 345 2.32 2.90 -2.63
N VAL A 346 2.16 2.46 -3.87
CA VAL A 346 2.73 1.18 -4.32
C VAL A 346 4.25 1.30 -4.52
N ALA A 347 4.74 2.00 -5.54
CA ALA A 347 6.17 2.22 -5.74
C ALA A 347 6.74 3.25 -4.74
N LEU A 348 5.97 4.31 -4.45
CA LEU A 348 6.34 5.34 -3.47
C LEU A 348 6.70 4.75 -2.10
N SER A 349 5.99 3.71 -1.63
CA SER A 349 6.29 3.08 -0.34
C SER A 349 7.68 2.45 -0.28
N VAL A 350 8.17 1.90 -1.38
CA VAL A 350 9.51 1.33 -1.49
C VAL A 350 10.56 2.44 -1.48
N ARG A 351 10.33 3.51 -2.25
CA ARG A 351 11.21 4.68 -2.28
C ARG A 351 11.31 5.34 -0.91
N VAL A 352 10.17 5.50 -0.23
CA VAL A 352 10.12 6.01 1.15
C VAL A 352 10.83 5.06 2.12
N GLY A 353 10.67 3.75 1.96
CA GLY A 353 11.42 2.77 2.76
C GLY A 353 12.94 2.94 2.65
N LYS A 354 13.44 3.20 1.44
CA LYS A 354 14.87 3.49 1.19
C LYS A 354 15.33 4.78 1.89
N LEU A 355 14.49 5.83 1.89
CA LEU A 355 14.76 7.08 2.60
C LEU A 355 14.78 6.90 4.11
N LEU A 356 13.77 6.24 4.66
CA LEU A 356 13.67 5.96 6.09
C LEU A 356 14.87 5.12 6.58
N ALA A 357 15.27 4.11 5.82
CA ALA A 357 16.45 3.31 6.14
C ALA A 357 17.73 4.16 6.15
N ALA A 358 17.91 5.09 5.22
CA ALA A 358 19.04 6.00 5.21
C ALA A 358 19.06 6.89 6.45
N ALA A 359 17.91 7.46 6.83
CA ALA A 359 17.79 8.28 8.04
C ALA A 359 18.03 7.45 9.32
N LEU A 360 17.45 6.24 9.42
CA LEU A 360 17.63 5.34 10.56
C LEU A 360 19.07 4.87 10.75
N THR A 361 19.84 4.77 9.66
CA THR A 361 21.26 4.36 9.72
C THR A 361 22.24 5.55 9.75
N GLY A 362 21.72 6.78 9.79
CA GLY A 362 22.56 8.00 9.79
C GLY A 362 23.30 8.27 8.47
N GLN A 363 22.83 7.68 7.37
CA GLN A 363 23.44 7.78 6.04
C GLN A 363 22.64 8.69 5.09
N GLY A 364 21.66 9.41 5.59
CA GLY A 364 20.83 10.34 4.82
C GLY A 364 19.85 11.09 5.69
N GLU A 365 19.25 12.12 5.11
CA GLU A 365 18.26 12.97 5.74
C GLU A 365 16.89 12.78 5.08
N LEU A 366 15.84 13.12 5.81
CA LEU A 366 14.50 13.17 5.24
C LEU A 366 14.38 14.38 4.30
N PRO A 367 13.49 14.36 3.29
CA PRO A 367 13.30 15.50 2.40
C PRO A 367 12.94 16.78 3.17
N ALA A 368 13.49 17.93 2.81
CA ALA A 368 13.29 19.20 3.52
C ALA A 368 11.82 19.63 3.66
N TRP A 369 10.95 19.24 2.70
CA TRP A 369 9.51 19.50 2.79
C TRP A 369 8.80 18.63 3.83
N SER A 370 9.47 17.61 4.37
CA SER A 370 8.95 16.73 5.43
C SER A 370 9.05 17.38 6.82
N ASP A 371 9.95 18.33 7.00
CA ASP A 371 10.15 19.13 8.24
C ASP A 371 9.00 20.12 8.45
N ARG A 372 7.80 19.61 8.58
CA ARG A 372 6.68 20.45 9.03
C ARG A 372 6.71 20.50 10.55
N PRO A 373 6.70 21.70 11.15
CA PRO A 373 6.78 21.81 12.59
C PRO A 373 5.69 20.98 13.25
N TRP A 374 6.14 20.07 14.06
CA TRP A 374 5.31 19.18 14.85
C TRP A 374 4.84 19.95 16.09
N SER A 375 3.92 20.91 15.91
CA SER A 375 3.31 21.56 17.06
C SER A 375 2.25 20.62 17.63
N ARG A 376 2.58 19.91 18.70
CA ARG A 376 1.54 19.49 19.65
C ARG A 376 0.87 20.79 20.13
N ARG A 377 -0.37 21.02 19.71
CA ARG A 377 -1.24 21.99 20.36
C ARG A 377 -1.85 21.36 21.60
#